data_4dd780cc4746242f2e91c19e6fbb58ff
#
_entry.id   4dd780cc4746242f2e91c19e6fbb58ff
#
_cell.length_a   1.000
_cell.length_b   1.000
_cell.length_c   1.000
_cell.angle_alpha   90.00
_cell.angle_beta   90.00
_cell.angle_gamma   90.00
#
_symmetry.space_group_name_H-M   'P 1'
#
loop_
_entity.id
_entity.type
_entity.pdbx_description
1 polymer ?
#
loop_
_entity_poly.entity_id
_entity_poly.type
_entity_poly.pdbx_seq_one_letter_code
_entity_poly.pdbx_strand_id
1 'polypeptide(L)'
;MRVLLLAVTLALATAGAATPHPLVDGGGARTAGELAVDRLARRGVTVYCGNRRARLVALTFDDGPGPYTRAVTRTLRRAGARGTFFLVGERLAWWRGALRAEVGLGAIGDHTWTHRSLATLDGPGLNAEVGRTRSAEIARTGRIISLFRPPYGVRTPAADAYLRRLGVLQVLWDVADSGAGIRPGSIVLLHDTRPQTVPLLRSILRDLRRRHLRAVTVPELLAAARPRLTRDHRGPRTSC
;
A
#
# COMPACT_ATOMS: atom_id res chain seq x y z
N MET A 1 61.27 -18.22 33.95
CA MET A 1 60.17 -17.29 33.65
C MET A 1 59.75 -17.46 32.17
N ARG A 2 58.68 -18.14 31.89
CA ARG A 2 58.13 -18.33 30.54
C ARG A 2 56.97 -17.34 30.38
N VAL A 3 57.14 -16.39 29.44
CA VAL A 3 56.09 -15.41 29.11
C VAL A 3 55.17 -16.07 28.09
N LEU A 4 53.86 -16.22 28.48
CA LEU A 4 52.82 -16.77 27.63
C LEU A 4 52.21 -15.57 26.83
N LEU A 5 52.44 -15.52 25.53
CA LEU A 5 51.76 -14.56 24.62
C LEU A 5 50.38 -15.11 24.28
N LEU A 6 49.33 -14.45 24.77
CA LEU A 6 47.96 -14.66 24.32
C LEU A 6 47.74 -13.91 23.01
N ALA A 7 47.50 -14.67 21.93
CA ALA A 7 47.04 -14.11 20.66
C ALA A 7 45.55 -13.92 20.72
N VAL A 8 45.07 -12.65 20.67
CA VAL A 8 43.65 -12.33 20.52
C VAL A 8 43.32 -12.29 19.02
N THR A 9 42.62 -13.30 18.56
CA THR A 9 42.08 -13.34 17.20
C THR A 9 40.77 -12.51 17.15
N LEU A 10 40.85 -11.36 16.47
CA LEU A 10 39.69 -10.50 16.16
C LEU A 10 38.92 -11.14 15.00
N ALA A 11 37.75 -11.71 15.27
CA ALA A 11 36.85 -12.21 14.24
C ALA A 11 36.10 -11.03 13.61
N LEU A 12 36.44 -10.67 12.37
CA LEU A 12 35.63 -9.78 11.56
C LEU A 12 34.30 -10.48 11.21
N ALA A 13 33.22 -10.02 11.82
CA ALA A 13 31.87 -10.39 11.40
C ALA A 13 31.57 -9.73 10.06
N THR A 14 31.63 -10.48 8.98
CA THR A 14 31.12 -10.08 7.67
C THR A 14 29.61 -9.91 7.78
N ALA A 15 29.13 -8.67 7.60
CA ALA A 15 27.71 -8.39 7.46
C ALA A 15 27.19 -9.13 6.22
N GLY A 16 26.53 -10.25 6.43
CA GLY A 16 25.89 -11.03 5.38
C GLY A 16 24.85 -10.18 4.69
N ALA A 17 25.01 -9.93 3.40
CA ALA A 17 23.98 -9.39 2.55
C ALA A 17 22.74 -10.31 2.67
N ALA A 18 21.63 -9.76 3.13
CA ALA A 18 20.38 -10.49 3.23
C ALA A 18 19.98 -10.95 1.82
N THR A 19 20.10 -12.25 1.58
CA THR A 19 19.56 -12.87 0.38
C THR A 19 18.05 -12.67 0.37
N PRO A 20 17.45 -12.25 -0.77
CA PRO A 20 15.99 -12.16 -0.84
C PRO A 20 15.42 -13.56 -0.61
N HIS A 21 14.65 -13.71 0.48
CA HIS A 21 13.87 -14.93 0.72
C HIS A 21 12.98 -15.19 -0.49
N PRO A 22 12.98 -16.41 -1.06
CA PRO A 22 12.01 -16.77 -2.08
C PRO A 22 10.62 -16.63 -1.46
N LEU A 23 9.78 -15.82 -2.09
CA LEU A 23 8.37 -15.67 -1.73
C LEU A 23 7.74 -17.07 -1.80
N VAL A 24 7.19 -17.53 -0.69
CA VAL A 24 6.42 -18.78 -0.67
C VAL A 24 5.12 -18.45 -1.43
N ASP A 25 5.09 -18.80 -2.71
CA ASP A 25 3.86 -18.83 -3.48
C ASP A 25 2.97 -19.91 -2.85
N GLY A 26 2.00 -19.50 -2.04
CA GLY A 26 0.85 -20.34 -1.76
C GLY A 26 0.20 -20.64 -3.10
N GLY A 27 0.30 -21.88 -3.58
CA GLY A 27 0.06 -22.35 -4.96
C GLY A 27 -1.33 -22.10 -5.55
N GLY A 28 -1.87 -20.90 -5.44
CA GLY A 28 -3.07 -20.41 -6.10
C GLY A 28 -2.73 -19.53 -7.32
N ALA A 29 -3.49 -19.69 -8.41
CA ALA A 29 -3.35 -18.82 -9.58
C ALA A 29 -3.51 -17.34 -9.19
N ARG A 30 -2.60 -16.49 -9.65
CA ARG A 30 -2.63 -15.05 -9.38
C ARG A 30 -3.90 -14.41 -9.96
N THR A 31 -4.53 -13.55 -9.20
CA THR A 31 -5.72 -12.81 -9.64
C THR A 31 -5.39 -11.80 -10.76
N ALA A 32 -6.39 -11.45 -11.56
CA ALA A 32 -6.24 -10.40 -12.57
C ALA A 32 -5.78 -9.06 -11.98
N GLY A 33 -6.15 -8.78 -10.71
CA GLY A 33 -5.71 -7.61 -9.96
C GLY A 33 -4.22 -7.62 -9.67
N GLU A 34 -3.70 -8.72 -9.15
CA GLU A 34 -2.27 -8.90 -8.88
C GLU A 34 -1.43 -8.83 -10.16
N LEU A 35 -1.90 -9.42 -11.24
CA LEU A 35 -1.22 -9.33 -12.55
C LEU A 35 -1.21 -7.89 -13.10
N ALA A 36 -2.28 -7.12 -12.88
CA ALA A 36 -2.34 -5.72 -13.28
C ALA A 36 -1.37 -4.85 -12.46
N VAL A 37 -1.33 -5.03 -11.14
CA VAL A 37 -0.39 -4.37 -10.22
C VAL A 37 1.05 -4.64 -10.64
N ASP A 38 1.42 -5.89 -10.83
CA ASP A 38 2.75 -6.34 -11.23
C ASP A 38 3.22 -5.71 -12.55
N ARG A 39 2.35 -5.74 -13.56
CA ARG A 39 2.65 -5.13 -14.86
C ARG A 39 2.99 -3.64 -14.76
N LEU A 40 2.25 -2.91 -13.92
CA LEU A 40 2.48 -1.48 -13.72
C LEU A 40 3.71 -1.21 -12.85
N ALA A 41 3.93 -2.01 -11.80
CA ALA A 41 5.10 -1.93 -10.92
C ALA A 41 6.40 -2.13 -11.71
N ARG A 42 6.49 -3.17 -12.56
CA ARG A 42 7.66 -3.41 -13.43
C ARG A 42 7.97 -2.25 -14.38
N ARG A 43 6.95 -1.51 -14.79
CA ARG A 43 7.09 -0.31 -15.64
C ARG A 43 7.42 0.96 -14.84
N GLY A 44 7.49 0.89 -13.52
CA GLY A 44 7.69 2.04 -12.63
C GLY A 44 6.57 3.07 -12.72
N VAL A 45 5.34 2.64 -13.02
CA VAL A 45 4.18 3.53 -13.13
C VAL A 45 3.75 3.99 -11.75
N THR A 46 3.54 5.30 -11.57
CA THR A 46 2.83 5.84 -10.41
C THR A 46 1.33 5.95 -10.74
N VAL A 47 0.51 5.38 -9.88
CA VAL A 47 -0.94 5.32 -10.09
C VAL A 47 -1.64 6.41 -9.28
N TYR A 48 -2.44 7.26 -9.97
CA TYR A 48 -3.29 8.28 -9.36
C TYR A 48 -4.78 7.96 -9.54
N CYS A 49 -5.13 7.22 -10.59
CA CYS A 49 -6.49 6.81 -10.91
C CYS A 49 -6.48 5.57 -11.82
N GLY A 50 -7.62 4.91 -11.92
CA GLY A 50 -7.90 3.88 -12.91
C GLY A 50 -8.44 4.45 -14.23
N ASN A 51 -9.00 3.57 -15.04
CA ASN A 51 -9.63 3.95 -16.30
C ASN A 51 -11.01 4.58 -16.07
N ARG A 52 -11.27 5.74 -16.68
CA ARG A 52 -12.54 6.49 -16.55
C ARG A 52 -13.76 5.80 -17.16
N ARG A 53 -13.56 4.78 -18.00
CA ARG A 53 -14.65 3.95 -18.54
C ARG A 53 -15.14 2.87 -17.57
N ALA A 54 -14.35 2.51 -16.56
CA ALA A 54 -14.75 1.58 -15.52
C ALA A 54 -15.78 2.25 -14.58
N ARG A 55 -16.94 1.61 -14.37
CA ARG A 55 -17.94 2.08 -13.38
C ARG A 55 -17.54 1.67 -11.95
N LEU A 56 -16.26 1.85 -11.64
CA LEU A 56 -15.61 1.44 -10.40
C LEU A 56 -14.89 2.64 -9.76
N VAL A 57 -14.80 2.62 -8.43
CA VAL A 57 -14.07 3.59 -7.61
C VAL A 57 -13.27 2.80 -6.57
N ALA A 58 -11.98 3.08 -6.43
CA ALA A 58 -11.20 2.51 -5.34
C ALA A 58 -11.30 3.41 -4.10
N LEU A 59 -11.88 2.89 -3.03
CA LEU A 59 -11.83 3.53 -1.71
C LEU A 59 -10.57 3.05 -1.00
N THR A 60 -9.73 3.99 -0.58
CA THR A 60 -8.44 3.68 0.05
C THR A 60 -8.33 4.38 1.40
N PHE A 61 -7.69 3.70 2.36
CA PHE A 61 -7.62 4.12 3.75
C PHE A 61 -6.16 4.09 4.21
N ASP A 62 -5.66 5.21 4.68
CA ASP A 62 -4.28 5.39 5.13
C ASP A 62 -4.20 5.41 6.67
N ASP A 63 -2.98 5.29 7.19
CA ASP A 63 -2.59 5.36 8.60
C ASP A 63 -3.04 4.18 9.46
N GLY A 64 -3.82 3.24 8.94
CA GLY A 64 -4.29 2.08 9.71
C GLY A 64 -3.18 1.10 10.13
N PRO A 65 -3.57 0.07 10.89
CA PRO A 65 -4.83 -0.06 11.60
C PRO A 65 -4.94 0.87 12.81
N GLY A 66 -6.17 1.27 13.16
CA GLY A 66 -6.40 2.21 14.25
C GLY A 66 -7.79 2.10 14.91
N PRO A 67 -8.16 3.09 15.76
CA PRO A 67 -9.36 2.99 16.58
C PRO A 67 -10.67 2.91 15.80
N TYR A 68 -10.73 3.49 14.60
CA TYR A 68 -11.94 3.48 13.78
C TYR A 68 -11.94 2.45 12.66
N THR A 69 -10.84 1.73 12.42
CA THR A 69 -10.69 0.69 11.38
C THR A 69 -11.81 -0.34 11.41
N ARG A 70 -12.18 -0.84 12.60
CA ARG A 70 -13.31 -1.79 12.72
C ARG A 70 -14.65 -1.18 12.32
N ALA A 71 -14.87 0.10 12.56
CA ALA A 71 -16.10 0.78 12.16
C ALA A 71 -16.13 1.03 10.64
N VAL A 72 -15.00 1.41 10.06
CA VAL A 72 -14.81 1.55 8.61
C VAL A 72 -15.05 0.21 7.90
N THR A 73 -14.37 -0.86 8.29
CA THR A 73 -14.51 -2.19 7.67
C THR A 73 -15.91 -2.74 7.81
N ARG A 74 -16.61 -2.52 8.95
CA ARG A 74 -17.99 -2.87 9.14
C ARG A 74 -18.93 -2.09 8.21
N THR A 75 -18.67 -0.81 8.01
CA THR A 75 -19.43 0.06 7.11
C THR A 75 -19.31 -0.40 5.65
N LEU A 76 -18.10 -0.70 5.20
CA LEU A 76 -17.85 -1.25 3.86
C LEU A 76 -18.57 -2.60 3.68
N ARG A 77 -18.42 -3.53 4.64
CA ARG A 77 -19.04 -4.85 4.57
C ARG A 77 -20.56 -4.78 4.47
N ARG A 78 -21.22 -3.92 5.26
CA ARG A 78 -22.66 -3.70 5.18
C ARG A 78 -23.13 -3.15 3.85
N ALA A 79 -22.27 -2.44 3.14
CA ALA A 79 -22.57 -1.89 1.81
C ALA A 79 -22.17 -2.84 0.66
N GLY A 80 -21.65 -4.05 0.95
CA GLY A 80 -21.09 -4.94 -0.06
C GLY A 80 -19.87 -4.36 -0.78
N ALA A 81 -19.18 -3.42 -0.15
CA ALA A 81 -18.03 -2.68 -0.70
C ALA A 81 -16.71 -3.26 -0.20
N ARG A 82 -15.66 -3.07 -0.99
CA ARG A 82 -14.28 -3.43 -0.65
C ARG A 82 -13.40 -2.17 -0.63
N GLY A 83 -12.23 -2.25 0.01
CA GLY A 83 -11.29 -1.15 0.11
C GLY A 83 -9.84 -1.61 -0.01
N THR A 84 -8.92 -0.65 -0.08
CA THR A 84 -7.47 -0.89 0.03
C THR A 84 -6.96 -0.13 1.24
N PHE A 85 -6.18 -0.78 2.08
CA PHE A 85 -5.69 -0.23 3.35
C PHE A 85 -4.17 -0.12 3.28
N PHE A 86 -3.64 1.09 3.42
CA PHE A 86 -2.21 1.38 3.47
C PHE A 86 -1.79 1.54 4.93
N LEU A 87 -1.02 0.56 5.43
CA LEU A 87 -0.82 0.36 6.86
C LEU A 87 0.51 0.93 7.33
N VAL A 88 0.49 1.56 8.49
CA VAL A 88 1.68 2.00 9.22
C VAL A 88 2.23 0.84 10.05
N GLY A 89 3.48 0.46 9.79
CA GLY A 89 4.08 -0.77 10.30
C GLY A 89 4.08 -0.92 11.82
N GLU A 90 4.39 0.14 12.56
CA GLU A 90 4.40 0.12 14.03
C GLU A 90 3.03 -0.19 14.65
N ARG A 91 1.93 0.11 13.95
CA ARG A 91 0.56 -0.10 14.43
C ARG A 91 0.07 -1.55 14.30
N LEU A 92 0.73 -2.35 13.48
CA LEU A 92 0.33 -3.75 13.21
C LEU A 92 0.29 -4.63 14.46
N ALA A 93 1.14 -4.36 15.45
CA ALA A 93 1.19 -5.13 16.68
C ALA A 93 0.02 -4.85 17.62
N TRP A 94 -0.42 -3.59 17.68
CA TRP A 94 -1.40 -3.13 18.67
C TRP A 94 -2.85 -3.36 18.23
N TRP A 95 -3.11 -3.37 16.93
CA TRP A 95 -4.46 -3.44 16.37
C TRP A 95 -4.75 -4.74 15.62
N ARG A 96 -4.25 -5.88 16.15
CA ARG A 96 -4.37 -7.20 15.48
C ARG A 96 -5.80 -7.57 15.02
N GLY A 97 -6.82 -7.22 15.79
CA GLY A 97 -8.21 -7.49 15.43
C GLY A 97 -8.75 -6.58 14.32
N ALA A 98 -8.25 -5.34 14.23
CA ALA A 98 -8.54 -4.42 13.13
C ALA A 98 -7.84 -4.89 11.85
N LEU A 99 -6.55 -5.22 11.93
CA LEU A 99 -5.79 -5.80 10.82
C LEU A 99 -6.49 -7.02 10.20
N ARG A 100 -6.98 -7.96 11.01
CA ARG A 100 -7.75 -9.10 10.49
C ARG A 100 -9.01 -8.69 9.74
N ALA A 101 -9.69 -7.63 10.19
CA ALA A 101 -10.88 -7.12 9.52
C ALA A 101 -10.56 -6.48 8.16
N GLU A 102 -9.43 -5.78 8.03
CA GLU A 102 -8.93 -5.20 6.77
C GLU A 102 -8.55 -6.30 5.78
N VAL A 103 -7.73 -7.27 6.23
CA VAL A 103 -7.30 -8.43 5.44
C VAL A 103 -8.51 -9.22 4.91
N GLY A 104 -9.55 -9.41 5.72
CA GLY A 104 -10.77 -10.12 5.34
C GLY A 104 -11.67 -9.35 4.37
N LEU A 105 -11.40 -8.06 4.14
CA LEU A 105 -12.28 -7.20 3.35
C LEU A 105 -11.65 -6.65 2.08
N GLY A 106 -10.32 -6.47 2.05
CA GLY A 106 -9.71 -5.75 0.95
C GLY A 106 -8.25 -6.09 0.66
N ALA A 107 -7.61 -5.22 -0.10
CA ALA A 107 -6.19 -5.25 -0.37
C ALA A 107 -5.41 -4.51 0.71
N ILE A 108 -4.18 -4.95 0.96
CA ILE A 108 -3.25 -4.34 1.89
C ILE A 108 -2.10 -3.73 1.10
N GLY A 109 -1.61 -2.58 1.55
CA GLY A 109 -0.42 -1.90 1.05
C GLY A 109 0.36 -1.25 2.18
N ASP A 110 1.63 -1.01 1.92
CA ASP A 110 2.60 -0.44 2.84
C ASP A 110 2.51 1.10 2.89
N HIS A 111 2.59 1.68 4.09
CA HIS A 111 2.58 3.14 4.34
C HIS A 111 3.75 3.59 5.24
N THR A 112 4.91 2.94 5.12
CA THR A 112 6.12 3.08 5.94
C THR A 112 5.96 2.59 7.39
N TRP A 113 7.09 2.49 8.11
CA TRP A 113 7.07 1.96 9.48
C TRP A 113 6.52 2.97 10.48
N THR A 114 7.01 4.22 10.43
CA THR A 114 6.65 5.31 11.37
C THR A 114 5.95 6.49 10.70
N HIS A 115 5.44 6.31 9.48
CA HIS A 115 4.81 7.38 8.70
C HIS A 115 5.76 8.54 8.33
N ARG A 116 7.08 8.25 8.17
CA ARG A 116 8.07 9.27 7.77
C ARG A 116 7.96 9.63 6.30
N SER A 117 8.18 10.93 6.00
CA SER A 117 8.30 11.42 4.64
C SER A 117 9.51 10.79 3.92
N LEU A 118 9.33 10.32 2.69
CA LEU A 118 10.41 9.75 1.90
C LEU A 118 11.51 10.77 1.55
N ALA A 119 11.22 12.07 1.63
CA ALA A 119 12.21 13.13 1.37
C ALA A 119 13.33 13.16 2.42
N THR A 120 13.11 12.56 3.60
CA THR A 120 14.09 12.54 4.70
C THR A 120 14.83 11.21 4.81
N LEU A 121 14.69 10.31 3.83
CA LEU A 121 15.21 8.95 3.89
C LEU A 121 16.31 8.74 2.85
N ASP A 122 17.41 8.18 3.29
CA ASP A 122 18.46 7.56 2.46
C ASP A 122 18.16 6.08 2.16
N GLY A 123 19.08 5.35 1.58
CA GLY A 123 18.92 3.94 1.26
C GLY A 123 18.64 3.04 2.47
N PRO A 124 19.46 3.09 3.53
CA PRO A 124 19.16 2.41 4.80
C PRO A 124 17.84 2.82 5.41
N GLY A 125 17.49 4.11 5.41
CA GLY A 125 16.22 4.64 5.87
C GLY A 125 15.02 4.10 5.09
N LEU A 126 15.12 4.00 3.76
CA LEU A 126 14.08 3.38 2.93
C LEU A 126 13.87 1.91 3.30
N ASN A 127 14.94 1.17 3.56
CA ASN A 127 14.80 -0.23 4.00
C ASN A 127 14.18 -0.34 5.38
N ALA A 128 14.55 0.54 6.31
CA ALA A 128 13.99 0.56 7.67
C ALA A 128 12.51 0.95 7.69
N GLU A 129 12.07 1.82 6.80
CA GLU A 129 10.70 2.33 6.75
C GLU A 129 9.80 1.47 5.83
N VAL A 130 10.23 1.18 4.62
CA VAL A 130 9.43 0.43 3.63
C VAL A 130 9.70 -1.07 3.71
N GLY A 131 10.97 -1.50 3.64
CA GLY A 131 11.32 -2.91 3.64
C GLY A 131 10.85 -3.63 4.90
N ARG A 132 11.05 -3.01 6.07
CA ARG A 132 10.61 -3.54 7.37
C ARG A 132 9.09 -3.66 7.46
N THR A 133 8.35 -2.63 7.03
CA THR A 133 6.87 -2.62 7.05
C THR A 133 6.34 -3.74 6.19
N ARG A 134 6.79 -3.82 4.94
CA ARG A 134 6.41 -4.87 4.02
C ARG A 134 6.65 -6.27 4.57
N SER A 135 7.83 -6.52 5.17
CA SER A 135 8.14 -7.81 5.80
C SER A 135 7.20 -8.13 6.97
N ALA A 136 6.90 -7.12 7.80
CA ALA A 136 5.99 -7.27 8.93
C ALA A 136 4.54 -7.54 8.50
N GLU A 137 4.08 -6.90 7.42
CA GLU A 137 2.77 -7.12 6.81
C GLU A 137 2.66 -8.53 6.25
N ILE A 138 3.65 -8.99 5.46
CA ILE A 138 3.69 -10.36 4.92
C ILE A 138 3.60 -11.38 6.04
N ALA A 139 4.43 -11.23 7.09
CA ALA A 139 4.45 -12.14 8.23
C ALA A 139 3.12 -12.21 8.99
N ARG A 140 2.36 -11.10 9.04
CA ARG A 140 1.10 -11.03 9.79
C ARG A 140 -0.14 -11.35 8.97
N THR A 141 -0.08 -11.18 7.66
CA THR A 141 -1.23 -11.34 6.77
C THR A 141 -1.16 -12.60 5.91
N GLY A 142 0.02 -13.18 5.74
CA GLY A 142 0.29 -14.27 4.79
C GLY A 142 0.13 -13.85 3.32
N ARG A 143 0.08 -12.55 3.03
CA ARG A 143 -0.16 -12.02 1.68
C ARG A 143 1.08 -11.36 1.12
N ILE A 144 1.27 -11.45 -0.19
CA ILE A 144 2.27 -10.67 -0.91
C ILE A 144 1.83 -9.20 -0.90
N ILE A 145 2.68 -8.32 -0.37
CA ILE A 145 2.43 -6.87 -0.35
C ILE A 145 3.12 -6.26 -1.58
N SER A 146 2.31 -5.83 -2.53
CA SER A 146 2.77 -5.26 -3.80
C SER A 146 2.28 -3.83 -4.05
N LEU A 147 1.62 -3.22 -3.06
CA LEU A 147 1.15 -1.84 -3.09
C LEU A 147 1.91 -1.02 -2.04
N PHE A 148 2.21 0.21 -2.38
CA PHE A 148 2.82 1.20 -1.49
C PHE A 148 2.19 2.57 -1.72
N ARG A 149 1.97 3.31 -0.63
CA ARG A 149 1.62 4.74 -0.71
C ARG A 149 2.61 5.54 0.12
N PRO A 150 3.25 6.56 -0.48
CA PRO A 150 4.16 7.42 0.27
C PRO A 150 3.38 8.32 1.24
N PRO A 151 3.82 8.44 2.51
CA PRO A 151 3.30 9.46 3.41
C PRO A 151 3.31 10.84 2.77
N TYR A 152 2.22 11.62 2.99
CA TYR A 152 2.04 12.97 2.43
C TYR A 152 2.05 13.04 0.89
N GLY A 153 2.02 11.92 0.18
CA GLY A 153 2.17 11.85 -1.28
C GLY A 153 3.57 12.22 -1.79
N VAL A 154 4.58 12.31 -0.92
CA VAL A 154 5.94 12.75 -1.24
C VAL A 154 6.70 11.62 -1.93
N ARG A 155 7.21 11.90 -3.14
CA ARG A 155 8.02 11.00 -3.96
C ARG A 155 9.44 11.51 -4.09
N THR A 156 10.39 10.59 -4.15
CA THR A 156 11.79 10.89 -4.49
C THR A 156 12.32 9.91 -5.54
N PRO A 157 13.28 10.29 -6.38
CA PRO A 157 13.87 9.36 -7.35
C PRO A 157 14.49 8.11 -6.69
N ALA A 158 15.08 8.26 -5.51
CA ALA A 158 15.67 7.17 -4.74
C ALA A 158 14.59 6.18 -4.28
N ALA A 159 13.47 6.68 -3.75
CA ALA A 159 12.33 5.85 -3.34
C ALA A 159 11.67 5.16 -4.54
N ASP A 160 11.46 5.89 -5.65
CA ASP A 160 10.89 5.32 -6.88
C ASP A 160 11.77 4.16 -7.42
N ALA A 161 13.10 4.32 -7.39
CA ALA A 161 14.05 3.26 -7.75
C ALA A 161 14.01 2.07 -6.77
N TYR A 162 13.91 2.35 -5.47
CA TYR A 162 13.80 1.33 -4.42
C TYR A 162 12.53 0.49 -4.58
N LEU A 163 11.37 1.12 -4.74
CA LEU A 163 10.08 0.44 -4.93
C LEU A 163 10.06 -0.43 -6.19
N ARG A 164 10.65 0.06 -7.29
CA ARG A 164 10.78 -0.69 -8.54
C ARG A 164 11.62 -1.96 -8.36
N ARG A 165 12.74 -1.90 -7.62
CA ARG A 165 13.54 -3.08 -7.29
C ARG A 165 12.77 -4.10 -6.45
N LEU A 166 11.89 -3.64 -5.57
CA LEU A 166 11.00 -4.51 -4.78
C LEU A 166 9.82 -5.07 -5.57
N GLY A 167 9.57 -4.60 -6.80
CA GLY A 167 8.37 -4.95 -7.57
C GLY A 167 7.08 -4.41 -6.96
N VAL A 168 7.14 -3.29 -6.26
CA VAL A 168 6.02 -2.68 -5.53
C VAL A 168 5.46 -1.50 -6.31
N LEU A 169 4.14 -1.44 -6.49
CA LEU A 169 3.43 -0.39 -7.20
C LEU A 169 3.13 0.79 -6.29
N GLN A 170 3.58 1.97 -6.70
CA GLN A 170 3.27 3.20 -6.00
C GLN A 170 1.88 3.72 -6.39
N VAL A 171 1.04 3.94 -5.38
CA VAL A 171 -0.36 4.35 -5.53
C VAL A 171 -0.60 5.65 -4.77
N LEU A 172 -1.01 6.69 -5.49
CA LEU A 172 -1.50 7.95 -4.93
C LEU A 172 -3.03 8.02 -5.08
N TRP A 173 -3.59 9.21 -5.27
CA TRP A 173 -5.03 9.45 -5.36
C TRP A 173 -5.32 10.63 -6.29
N ASP A 174 -6.54 10.72 -6.75
CA ASP A 174 -7.08 11.87 -7.50
C ASP A 174 -8.22 12.57 -6.75
N VAL A 175 -8.71 11.98 -5.65
CA VAL A 175 -9.72 12.57 -4.77
C VAL A 175 -9.29 12.40 -3.32
N ALA A 176 -9.25 13.51 -2.55
CA ALA A 176 -8.90 13.49 -1.12
C ALA A 176 -10.13 13.47 -0.21
N ASP A 177 -9.91 13.49 1.09
CA ASP A 177 -10.79 13.31 2.26
C ASP A 177 -12.22 13.91 2.22
N SER A 178 -12.58 14.70 1.24
CA SER A 178 -13.94 15.26 1.12
C SER A 178 -14.90 14.37 0.34
N GLY A 179 -14.38 13.46 -0.48
CA GLY A 179 -15.16 12.71 -1.45
C GLY A 179 -15.76 13.55 -2.58
N ALA A 180 -15.48 14.86 -2.62
CA ALA A 180 -15.93 15.72 -3.72
C ALA A 180 -15.17 15.37 -5.02
N GLY A 181 -15.88 15.42 -6.14
CA GLY A 181 -15.28 15.18 -7.45
C GLY A 181 -15.03 13.71 -7.78
N ILE A 182 -15.56 12.76 -7.01
CA ILE A 182 -15.48 11.34 -7.35
C ILE A 182 -16.07 11.07 -8.73
N ARG A 183 -15.29 10.39 -9.57
CA ARG A 183 -15.65 9.99 -10.94
C ARG A 183 -15.39 8.51 -11.15
N PRO A 184 -15.94 7.86 -12.18
CA PRO A 184 -15.50 6.53 -12.56
C PRO A 184 -13.97 6.46 -12.66
N GLY A 185 -13.36 5.44 -12.11
CA GLY A 185 -11.92 5.27 -12.09
C GLY A 185 -11.18 6.04 -10.98
N SER A 186 -11.85 6.83 -10.13
CA SER A 186 -11.20 7.55 -9.03
C SER A 186 -10.57 6.60 -8.02
N ILE A 187 -9.44 7.04 -7.46
CA ILE A 187 -8.83 6.51 -6.24
C ILE A 187 -9.02 7.57 -5.15
N VAL A 188 -9.83 7.23 -4.15
CA VAL A 188 -10.22 8.14 -3.08
C VAL A 188 -9.35 7.90 -1.86
N LEU A 189 -8.66 8.92 -1.38
CA LEU A 189 -7.92 8.91 -0.12
C LEU A 189 -8.88 9.18 1.05
N LEU A 190 -8.86 8.32 2.04
CA LEU A 190 -9.49 8.44 3.34
C LEU A 190 -8.48 7.98 4.42
N HIS A 191 -8.80 8.20 5.70
CA HIS A 191 -7.96 7.74 6.81
C HIS A 191 -8.82 7.03 7.84
N ASP A 192 -8.59 5.74 8.05
CA ASP A 192 -9.41 4.93 8.96
C ASP A 192 -9.05 5.09 10.45
N THR A 193 -8.12 5.98 10.72
CA THR A 193 -7.74 6.44 12.07
C THR A 193 -8.52 7.67 12.55
N ARG A 194 -9.36 8.26 11.70
CA ARG A 194 -10.11 9.51 11.99
C ARG A 194 -11.59 9.24 12.24
N PRO A 195 -12.21 9.86 13.27
CA PRO A 195 -13.62 9.63 13.61
C PRO A 195 -14.59 10.06 12.49
N GLN A 196 -14.28 11.15 11.78
CA GLN A 196 -15.11 11.69 10.70
C GLN A 196 -15.16 10.79 9.45
N THR A 197 -14.24 9.83 9.32
CA THR A 197 -14.21 8.94 8.15
C THR A 197 -15.44 8.05 8.06
N VAL A 198 -16.00 7.60 9.18
CA VAL A 198 -17.19 6.73 9.16
C VAL A 198 -18.44 7.44 8.60
N PRO A 199 -18.85 8.63 9.06
CA PRO A 199 -19.97 9.35 8.47
C PRO A 199 -19.70 9.76 7.01
N LEU A 200 -18.50 10.21 6.68
CA LEU A 200 -18.11 10.54 5.31
C LEU A 200 -18.20 9.31 4.38
N LEU A 201 -17.67 8.17 4.80
CA LEU A 201 -17.74 6.90 4.05
C LEU A 201 -19.19 6.48 3.77
N ARG A 202 -20.08 6.62 4.75
CA ARG A 202 -21.51 6.34 4.53
C ARG A 202 -22.13 7.25 3.46
N SER A 203 -21.75 8.53 3.45
CA SER A 203 -22.18 9.49 2.43
C SER A 203 -21.66 9.12 1.05
N ILE A 204 -20.35 8.83 0.93
CA ILE A 204 -19.72 8.40 -0.32
C ILE A 204 -20.41 7.13 -0.85
N LEU A 205 -20.61 6.10 -0.02
CA LEU A 205 -21.23 4.85 -0.45
C LEU A 205 -22.68 5.04 -0.93
N ARG A 206 -23.46 5.93 -0.30
CA ARG A 206 -24.80 6.30 -0.80
C ARG A 206 -24.73 6.99 -2.17
N ASP A 207 -23.78 7.90 -2.35
CA ASP A 207 -23.57 8.60 -3.62
C ASP A 207 -23.16 7.63 -4.73
N LEU A 208 -22.17 6.78 -4.48
CA LEU A 208 -21.76 5.75 -5.44
C LEU A 208 -22.93 4.86 -5.87
N ARG A 209 -23.75 4.42 -4.91
CA ARG A 209 -24.95 3.60 -5.19
C ARG A 209 -25.96 4.32 -6.11
N ARG A 210 -26.29 5.60 -5.81
CA ARG A 210 -27.18 6.41 -6.66
C ARG A 210 -26.67 6.54 -8.08
N ARG A 211 -25.32 6.65 -8.24
CA ARG A 211 -24.66 6.81 -9.53
C ARG A 211 -24.29 5.48 -10.20
N HIS A 212 -24.73 4.36 -9.66
CA HIS A 212 -24.39 3.01 -10.12
C HIS A 212 -22.89 2.78 -10.26
N LEU A 213 -22.07 3.31 -9.32
CA LEU A 213 -20.65 3.07 -9.19
C LEU A 213 -20.40 2.05 -8.08
N ARG A 214 -19.43 1.16 -8.30
CA ARG A 214 -19.05 0.14 -7.31
C ARG A 214 -17.74 0.51 -6.61
N ALA A 215 -17.71 0.37 -5.29
CA ALA A 215 -16.50 0.50 -4.50
C ALA A 215 -15.72 -0.82 -4.51
N VAL A 216 -14.46 -0.76 -4.95
CA VAL A 216 -13.57 -1.91 -5.15
C VAL A 216 -12.18 -1.63 -4.57
N THR A 217 -11.30 -2.64 -4.57
CA THR A 217 -9.88 -2.47 -4.25
C THR A 217 -9.12 -1.83 -5.42
N VAL A 218 -7.93 -1.26 -5.15
CA VAL A 218 -7.03 -0.75 -6.20
C VAL A 218 -6.67 -1.85 -7.21
N PRO A 219 -6.28 -3.08 -6.81
CA PRO A 219 -6.03 -4.15 -7.77
C PRO A 219 -7.22 -4.46 -8.69
N GLU A 220 -8.44 -4.53 -8.15
CA GLU A 220 -9.66 -4.75 -8.93
C GLU A 220 -9.93 -3.61 -9.91
N LEU A 221 -9.73 -2.36 -9.47
CA LEU A 221 -9.87 -1.18 -10.35
C LEU A 221 -8.91 -1.24 -11.54
N LEU A 222 -7.65 -1.62 -11.29
CA LEU A 222 -6.60 -1.70 -12.33
C LEU A 222 -6.77 -2.89 -13.27
N ALA A 223 -7.43 -3.95 -12.82
CA ALA A 223 -7.74 -5.14 -13.63
C ALA A 223 -8.93 -4.91 -14.57
N ALA A 224 -9.94 -4.17 -14.14
CA ALA A 224 -11.19 -4.00 -14.88
C ALA A 224 -11.02 -3.28 -16.23
N ALA A 225 -10.08 -2.34 -16.31
CA ALA A 225 -9.72 -1.68 -17.56
C ALA A 225 -8.31 -1.07 -17.42
N ARG A 226 -7.49 -1.21 -18.46
CA ARG A 226 -6.13 -0.64 -18.48
C ARG A 226 -6.21 0.88 -18.31
N PRO A 227 -5.51 1.48 -17.32
CA PRO A 227 -5.46 2.93 -17.18
C PRO A 227 -4.72 3.55 -18.37
N ARG A 228 -5.08 4.78 -18.71
CA ARG A 228 -4.28 5.60 -19.64
C ARG A 228 -2.99 6.01 -18.96
N LEU A 229 -1.89 5.99 -19.68
CA LEU A 229 -0.59 6.38 -19.16
C LEU A 229 -0.11 7.66 -19.86
N THR A 230 0.48 8.54 -19.08
CA THR A 230 1.26 9.71 -19.52
C THR A 230 2.64 9.65 -18.89
N ARG A 231 3.51 10.57 -19.25
CA ARG A 231 4.85 10.72 -18.65
C ARG A 231 5.03 12.17 -18.23
N ASP A 232 5.55 12.38 -17.04
CA ASP A 232 6.05 13.67 -16.56
C ASP A 232 7.57 13.56 -16.26
N HIS A 233 8.17 14.62 -15.67
CA HIS A 233 9.56 14.66 -15.30
C HIS A 233 9.97 13.59 -14.25
N ARG A 234 9.00 12.98 -13.56
CA ARG A 234 9.20 11.90 -12.57
C ARG A 234 8.95 10.50 -13.13
N GLY A 235 8.60 10.37 -14.42
CA GLY A 235 8.41 9.08 -15.07
C GLY A 235 6.96 8.78 -15.51
N PRO A 236 6.66 7.51 -15.83
CA PRO A 236 5.32 7.14 -16.26
C PRO A 236 4.31 7.19 -15.12
N ARG A 237 3.12 7.73 -15.40
CA ARG A 237 1.99 7.76 -14.46
C ARG A 237 0.65 7.55 -15.15
N THR A 238 -0.41 7.26 -14.37
CA THR A 238 -1.77 7.22 -14.93
C THR A 238 -2.29 8.63 -15.18
N SER A 239 -3.06 8.77 -16.26
CA SER A 239 -3.71 10.01 -16.64
C SER A 239 -5.16 10.00 -16.13
N CYS A 240 -5.50 10.95 -15.30
CA CYS A 240 -6.82 11.18 -14.75
C CYS A 240 -7.58 12.23 -15.54
#